data_76c906e3ba693689b06fb72414db3a25
#
_entry.id   76c906e3ba693689b06fb72414db3a25
#
_cell.length_a   1.000
_cell.length_b   1.000
_cell.length_c   1.000
_cell.angle_alpha   90.00
_cell.angle_beta   90.00
_cell.angle_gamma   90.00
#
_symmetry.space_group_name_H-M   'P 1'
#
loop_
_entity.id
_entity.type
_entity.pdbx_description
1 polymer ?
#
loop_
_entity_poly.entity_id
_entity_poly.type
_entity_poly.pdbx_seq_one_letter_code
_entity_poly.pdbx_strand_id
1 'polypeptide(L)'
;MIKLRFIRRHLLIKGEYAKAILEGKKKATIRLGLVKPRRREVIIHCGGRALAKARIISYEFKKLRDLTTEDAKIEGFKSVEDLKNALKRHYKDISDDSFITVIRFEVIQKLDKLDEKEAYMGLKPDDIAALALRYHVEVTNDERKILEELTRTKSIRKTAFNLFNDLNKRWIIRKVLKKVLRELVRRGIIDYLGKRSNEEQINH
;
A
#
# COMPACT_ATOMS: atom_id res chain seq x y z
N MET A 1 18.47 21.62 -9.67
CA MET A 1 18.95 20.30 -9.16
C MET A 1 17.75 19.40 -8.90
N ILE A 2 17.67 18.22 -9.53
CA ILE A 2 16.52 17.30 -9.37
C ILE A 2 16.67 16.59 -8.03
N LYS A 3 15.68 16.77 -7.13
CA LYS A 3 15.69 16.19 -5.78
C LYS A 3 15.25 14.72 -5.81
N LEU A 4 16.06 13.81 -5.23
CA LEU A 4 15.67 12.42 -5.03
C LEU A 4 14.60 12.31 -3.93
N ARG A 5 13.47 11.70 -4.27
CA ARG A 5 12.35 11.41 -3.34
C ARG A 5 12.32 9.93 -2.98
N PHE A 6 11.63 9.59 -1.90
CA PHE A 6 11.58 8.21 -1.42
C PHE A 6 10.15 7.73 -1.20
N ILE A 7 9.85 6.52 -1.68
CA ILE A 7 8.67 5.76 -1.26
C ILE A 7 9.09 4.87 -0.08
N ARG A 8 8.40 5.02 1.04
CA ARG A 8 8.69 4.24 2.26
C ARG A 8 7.87 2.93 2.27
N ARG A 9 6.65 2.96 2.80
CA ARG A 9 5.79 1.78 2.95
C ARG A 9 4.53 1.83 2.08
N HIS A 10 4.12 3.01 1.69
CA HIS A 10 2.83 3.26 1.05
C HIS A 10 3.02 3.78 -0.37
N LEU A 11 2.39 3.10 -1.33
CA LEU A 11 2.37 3.47 -2.74
C LEU A 11 0.94 3.86 -3.12
N LEU A 12 0.73 5.15 -3.41
CA LEU A 12 -0.59 5.65 -3.79
C LEU A 12 -0.74 5.54 -5.31
N ILE A 13 -1.83 4.96 -5.75
CA ILE A 13 -2.21 4.87 -7.16
C ILE A 13 -3.67 5.36 -7.28
N LYS A 14 -4.06 5.95 -8.41
CA LYS A 14 -5.43 6.40 -8.63
C LYS A 14 -6.43 5.24 -8.54
N GLY A 15 -7.62 5.53 -8.02
CA GLY A 15 -8.68 4.53 -7.82
C GLY A 15 -9.12 3.81 -9.09
N GLU A 16 -9.10 4.49 -10.25
CA GLU A 16 -9.42 3.93 -11.56
C GLU A 16 -8.58 2.70 -11.95
N TYR A 17 -7.37 2.56 -11.40
CA TYR A 17 -6.47 1.43 -11.67
C TYR A 17 -6.65 0.24 -10.73
N ALA A 18 -7.54 0.33 -9.73
CA ALA A 18 -7.70 -0.72 -8.71
C ALA A 18 -7.98 -2.09 -9.32
N LYS A 19 -8.94 -2.18 -10.24
CA LYS A 19 -9.30 -3.43 -10.94
C LYS A 19 -8.12 -4.00 -11.72
N ALA A 20 -7.40 -3.17 -12.50
CA ALA A 20 -6.25 -3.60 -13.30
C ALA A 20 -5.09 -4.13 -12.44
N ILE A 21 -4.88 -3.56 -11.25
CA ILE A 21 -3.89 -4.04 -10.28
C ILE A 21 -4.29 -5.39 -9.71
N LEU A 22 -5.53 -5.56 -9.27
CA LEU A 22 -6.04 -6.82 -8.69
C LEU A 22 -6.09 -7.96 -9.72
N GLU A 23 -6.33 -7.63 -10.99
CA GLU A 23 -6.31 -8.58 -12.11
C GLU A 23 -4.88 -8.87 -12.62
N GLY A 24 -3.86 -8.18 -12.10
CA GLY A 24 -2.47 -8.34 -12.53
C GLY A 24 -2.16 -7.77 -13.92
N LYS A 25 -3.06 -6.97 -14.48
CA LYS A 25 -2.86 -6.27 -15.76
C LYS A 25 -1.91 -5.08 -15.63
N LYS A 26 -1.99 -4.36 -14.50
CA LYS A 26 -1.10 -3.27 -14.15
C LYS A 26 -0.05 -3.75 -13.16
N LYS A 27 1.21 -3.80 -13.59
CA LYS A 27 2.37 -4.31 -12.82
C LYS A 27 3.44 -3.24 -12.59
N ALA A 28 3.18 -2.00 -13.00
CA ALA A 28 4.09 -0.89 -12.77
C ALA A 28 3.34 0.39 -12.40
N THR A 29 4.08 1.38 -11.92
CA THR A 29 3.61 2.75 -11.78
C THR A 29 4.74 3.73 -12.07
N ILE A 30 4.41 4.78 -12.82
CA ILE A 30 5.35 5.83 -13.17
C ILE A 30 5.20 7.02 -12.21
N ARG A 31 6.34 7.58 -11.82
CA ARG A 31 6.43 8.79 -10.99
C ARG A 31 7.26 9.85 -11.67
N LEU A 32 6.79 11.08 -11.66
CA LEU A 32 7.57 12.22 -12.12
C LEU A 32 8.78 12.43 -11.21
N GLY A 33 9.96 12.59 -11.80
CA GLY A 33 11.24 12.82 -11.13
C GLY A 33 11.91 11.52 -10.62
N LEU A 34 12.97 11.70 -9.83
CA LEU A 34 13.74 10.60 -9.27
C LEU A 34 13.08 10.12 -7.97
N VAL A 35 12.51 8.92 -7.99
CA VAL A 35 11.78 8.34 -6.86
C VAL A 35 12.29 6.95 -6.54
N LYS A 36 12.92 6.77 -5.37
CA LYS A 36 13.52 5.49 -4.95
C LYS A 36 12.66 4.79 -3.89
N PRO A 37 12.22 3.54 -4.11
CA PRO A 37 11.64 2.72 -3.06
C PRO A 37 12.68 2.38 -1.99
N ARG A 38 12.34 2.62 -0.70
CA ARG A 38 13.21 2.25 0.43
C ARG A 38 12.93 0.86 1.00
N ARG A 39 11.81 0.25 0.61
CA ARG A 39 11.39 -1.07 1.07
C ARG A 39 11.05 -1.96 -0.11
N ARG A 40 11.33 -3.25 0.04
CA ARG A 40 10.93 -4.28 -0.94
C ARG A 40 9.41 -4.51 -0.95
N GLU A 41 8.75 -4.39 0.21
CA GLU A 41 7.31 -4.56 0.33
C GLU A 41 6.65 -3.23 0.64
N VAL A 42 5.57 -2.94 -0.08
CA VAL A 42 4.76 -1.74 0.06
C VAL A 42 3.28 -2.10 0.08
N ILE A 43 2.47 -1.23 0.68
CA ILE A 43 1.01 -1.31 0.61
C ILE A 43 0.56 -0.34 -0.49
N ILE A 44 -0.14 -0.86 -1.49
CA ILE A 44 -0.77 -0.08 -2.55
C ILE A 44 -2.10 0.43 -2.03
N HIS A 45 -2.32 1.74 -2.19
CA HIS A 45 -3.58 2.41 -1.85
C HIS A 45 -4.22 2.96 -3.12
N CYS A 46 -5.52 2.68 -3.28
CA CYS A 46 -6.34 3.18 -4.37
C CYS A 46 -7.67 3.71 -3.82
N GLY A 47 -8.10 4.90 -4.28
CA GLY A 47 -9.39 5.46 -3.90
C GLY A 47 -9.62 5.59 -2.38
N GLY A 48 -8.58 5.92 -1.61
CA GLY A 48 -8.65 6.07 -0.15
C GLY A 48 -8.59 4.76 0.66
N ARG A 49 -8.49 3.59 -0.01
CA ARG A 49 -8.46 2.28 0.64
C ARG A 49 -7.09 1.60 0.45
N ALA A 50 -6.75 0.68 1.34
CA ALA A 50 -5.65 -0.24 1.15
C ALA A 50 -6.10 -1.37 0.21
N LEU A 51 -5.50 -1.45 -0.97
CA LEU A 51 -5.93 -2.37 -2.03
C LEU A 51 -5.17 -3.69 -2.00
N ALA A 52 -3.86 -3.62 -1.89
CA ALA A 52 -3.00 -4.78 -1.98
C ALA A 52 -1.66 -4.54 -1.28
N LYS A 53 -1.02 -5.62 -0.86
CA LYS A 53 0.40 -5.64 -0.53
C LYS A 53 1.17 -6.09 -1.77
N ALA A 54 2.23 -5.37 -2.10
CA ALA A 54 3.04 -5.64 -3.28
C ALA A 54 4.52 -5.69 -2.94
N ARG A 55 5.25 -6.49 -3.72
CA ARG A 55 6.72 -6.53 -3.73
C ARG A 55 7.23 -5.68 -4.87
N ILE A 56 8.16 -4.77 -4.58
CA ILE A 56 8.90 -4.03 -5.61
C ILE A 56 9.90 -4.98 -6.27
N ILE A 57 9.76 -5.16 -7.56
CA ILE A 57 10.64 -6.00 -8.37
C ILE A 57 11.86 -5.20 -8.81
N SER A 58 11.63 -4.02 -9.39
CA SER A 58 12.68 -3.11 -9.85
C SER A 58 12.18 -1.67 -9.90
N TYR A 59 13.10 -0.73 -10.02
CA TYR A 59 12.80 0.64 -10.41
C TYR A 59 13.90 1.14 -11.34
N GLU A 60 13.53 2.03 -12.25
CA GLU A 60 14.42 2.57 -13.27
C GLU A 60 14.15 4.06 -13.45
N PHE A 61 15.24 4.85 -13.52
CA PHE A 61 15.17 6.26 -13.86
C PHE A 61 15.40 6.42 -15.36
N LYS A 62 14.49 7.11 -16.04
CA LYS A 62 14.61 7.43 -17.46
C LYS A 62 13.95 8.78 -17.78
N LYS A 63 14.14 9.28 -18.98
CA LYS A 63 13.37 10.43 -19.46
C LYS A 63 12.02 9.97 -20.01
N LEU A 64 11.03 10.88 -20.04
CA LEU A 64 9.71 10.55 -20.58
C LEU A 64 9.78 10.08 -22.03
N ARG A 65 10.68 10.67 -22.84
CA ARG A 65 10.90 10.27 -24.24
C ARG A 65 11.38 8.83 -24.41
N ASP A 66 12.06 8.28 -23.39
CA ASP A 66 12.67 6.95 -23.42
C ASP A 66 11.70 5.83 -22.96
N LEU A 67 10.40 6.17 -22.81
CA LEU A 67 9.37 5.16 -22.53
C LEU A 67 9.24 4.19 -23.71
N THR A 68 9.15 2.91 -23.38
CA THR A 68 9.04 1.81 -24.33
C THR A 68 7.63 1.23 -24.39
N THR A 69 7.33 0.44 -25.42
CA THR A 69 6.08 -0.31 -25.53
C THR A 69 5.90 -1.27 -24.34
N GLU A 70 7.00 -1.84 -23.83
CA GLU A 70 6.96 -2.68 -22.64
C GLU A 70 6.52 -1.89 -21.41
N ASP A 71 7.05 -0.66 -21.22
CA ASP A 71 6.62 0.20 -20.12
C ASP A 71 5.12 0.53 -20.21
N ALA A 72 4.61 0.79 -21.40
CA ALA A 72 3.18 1.04 -21.61
C ALA A 72 2.34 -0.19 -21.25
N LYS A 73 2.74 -1.38 -21.69
CA LYS A 73 2.05 -2.65 -21.43
C LYS A 73 1.97 -2.97 -19.94
N ILE A 74 3.08 -2.88 -19.21
CA ILE A 74 3.11 -3.18 -17.77
C ILE A 74 2.39 -2.13 -16.92
N GLU A 75 2.25 -0.89 -17.42
CA GLU A 75 1.44 0.18 -16.85
C GLU A 75 -0.06 -0.03 -17.12
N GLY A 76 -0.42 -0.89 -18.08
CA GLY A 76 -1.78 -1.20 -18.47
C GLY A 76 -2.33 -0.34 -19.61
N PHE A 77 -1.44 0.25 -20.42
CA PHE A 77 -1.81 1.04 -21.61
C PHE A 77 -1.57 0.26 -22.91
N LYS A 78 -2.31 0.59 -23.96
CA LYS A 78 -2.21 -0.06 -25.27
C LYS A 78 -0.99 0.44 -26.06
N SER A 79 -0.61 1.70 -25.88
CA SER A 79 0.50 2.32 -26.58
C SER A 79 1.31 3.26 -25.68
N VAL A 80 2.54 3.57 -26.11
CA VAL A 80 3.38 4.58 -25.44
C VAL A 80 2.73 5.96 -25.49
N GLU A 81 2.03 6.27 -26.56
CA GLU A 81 1.35 7.55 -26.74
C GLU A 81 0.19 7.71 -25.75
N ASP A 82 -0.64 6.67 -25.57
CA ASP A 82 -1.70 6.66 -24.56
C ASP A 82 -1.14 6.88 -23.16
N LEU A 83 -0.01 6.22 -22.85
CA LEU A 83 0.68 6.38 -21.58
C LEU A 83 1.21 7.81 -21.39
N LYS A 84 1.89 8.37 -22.39
CA LYS A 84 2.38 9.76 -22.36
C LYS A 84 1.24 10.75 -22.17
N ASN A 85 0.14 10.57 -22.88
CA ASN A 85 -1.05 11.41 -22.76
C ASN A 85 -1.68 11.33 -21.36
N ALA A 86 -1.72 10.15 -20.74
CA ALA A 86 -2.19 9.99 -19.38
C ALA A 86 -1.25 10.67 -18.37
N LEU A 87 0.05 10.59 -18.56
CA LEU A 87 1.04 11.27 -17.73
C LEU A 87 0.96 12.79 -17.88
N LYS A 88 0.80 13.33 -19.10
CA LYS A 88 0.60 14.76 -19.35
C LYS A 88 -0.68 15.30 -18.69
N ARG A 89 -1.76 14.54 -18.68
CA ARG A 89 -2.99 14.89 -17.94
C ARG A 89 -2.81 14.88 -16.41
N HIS A 90 -1.87 14.07 -15.92
CA HIS A 90 -1.63 13.95 -14.49
C HIS A 90 -0.59 14.94 -13.95
N TYR A 91 0.39 15.29 -14.75
CA TYR A 91 1.50 16.18 -14.40
C TYR A 91 1.52 17.35 -15.39
N LYS A 92 1.05 18.53 -14.97
CA LYS A 92 0.86 19.70 -15.85
C LYS A 92 2.15 20.15 -16.56
N ASP A 93 3.29 20.05 -15.87
CA ASP A 93 4.57 20.57 -16.37
C ASP A 93 5.52 19.46 -16.85
N ILE A 94 4.99 18.29 -17.26
CA ILE A 94 5.81 17.20 -17.76
C ILE A 94 6.16 17.41 -19.23
N SER A 95 7.45 17.34 -19.56
CA SER A 95 7.99 17.38 -20.92
C SER A 95 8.69 16.08 -21.28
N ASP A 96 9.02 15.87 -22.53
CA ASP A 96 9.74 14.68 -22.99
C ASP A 96 11.13 14.53 -22.35
N ASP A 97 11.75 15.63 -21.92
CA ASP A 97 13.03 15.64 -21.19
C ASP A 97 12.88 15.46 -19.67
N SER A 98 11.65 15.43 -19.16
CA SER A 98 11.40 15.25 -17.74
C SER A 98 11.86 13.87 -17.29
N PHE A 99 12.61 13.83 -16.17
CA PHE A 99 12.93 12.56 -15.52
C PHE A 99 11.68 11.94 -14.89
N ILE A 100 11.55 10.65 -15.10
CA ILE A 100 10.52 9.80 -14.52
C ILE A 100 11.15 8.57 -13.86
N THR A 101 10.41 7.95 -12.97
CA THR A 101 10.78 6.66 -12.40
C THR A 101 9.70 5.64 -12.71
N VAL A 102 10.06 4.58 -13.42
CA VAL A 102 9.22 3.40 -13.63
C VAL A 102 9.45 2.44 -12.48
N ILE A 103 8.43 2.13 -11.70
CA ILE A 103 8.49 1.22 -10.53
C ILE A 103 7.68 -0.01 -10.86
N ARG A 104 8.34 -1.17 -11.01
CA ARG A 104 7.69 -2.46 -11.27
C ARG A 104 7.40 -3.17 -9.97
N PHE A 105 6.22 -3.76 -9.87
CA PHE A 105 5.77 -4.47 -8.67
C PHE A 105 4.95 -5.71 -9.00
N GLU A 106 4.89 -6.60 -8.03
CA GLU A 106 4.05 -7.80 -8.02
C GLU A 106 3.13 -7.76 -6.80
N VAL A 107 1.84 -8.00 -7.00
CA VAL A 107 0.88 -8.15 -5.90
C VAL A 107 1.12 -9.49 -5.21
N ILE A 108 1.43 -9.45 -3.91
CA ILE A 108 1.68 -10.64 -3.10
C ILE A 108 0.54 -10.97 -2.14
N GLN A 109 -0.36 -10.01 -1.88
CA GLN A 109 -1.56 -10.21 -1.07
C GLN A 109 -2.61 -9.17 -1.46
N LYS A 110 -3.82 -9.61 -1.74
CA LYS A 110 -4.99 -8.74 -1.96
C LYS A 110 -5.60 -8.39 -0.61
N LEU A 111 -5.99 -7.13 -0.40
CA LEU A 111 -6.56 -6.65 0.86
C LEU A 111 -8.07 -6.38 0.77
N ASP A 112 -8.67 -6.71 -0.36
CA ASP A 112 -10.12 -6.64 -0.62
C ASP A 112 -10.84 -7.97 -0.41
N LYS A 113 -10.11 -9.05 -0.04
CA LYS A 113 -10.63 -10.41 0.18
C LYS A 113 -9.86 -11.09 1.30
N LEU A 114 -9.90 -10.51 2.50
CA LEU A 114 -9.23 -11.08 3.67
C LEU A 114 -10.11 -12.17 4.31
N ASP A 115 -9.48 -13.23 4.84
CA ASP A 115 -10.19 -14.30 5.53
C ASP A 115 -10.33 -13.96 7.03
N GLU A 116 -11.58 -13.84 7.51
CA GLU A 116 -11.87 -13.58 8.93
C GLU A 116 -11.38 -14.68 9.87
N LYS A 117 -11.29 -15.93 9.39
CA LYS A 117 -10.88 -17.08 10.19
C LYS A 117 -9.38 -17.05 10.50
N GLU A 118 -8.59 -16.36 9.70
CA GLU A 118 -7.15 -16.24 9.93
C GLU A 118 -6.84 -15.23 11.05
N ALA A 119 -5.78 -15.51 11.80
CA ALA A 119 -5.28 -14.57 12.78
C ALA A 119 -4.97 -13.22 12.13
N TYR A 120 -5.57 -12.13 12.66
CA TYR A 120 -5.47 -10.80 12.07
C TYR A 120 -5.92 -10.74 10.59
N MET A 121 -6.86 -11.59 10.19
CA MET A 121 -7.37 -11.66 8.82
C MET A 121 -6.24 -11.88 7.79
N GLY A 122 -5.23 -12.66 8.14
CA GLY A 122 -4.06 -12.91 7.30
C GLY A 122 -3.08 -11.73 7.17
N LEU A 123 -3.31 -10.61 7.87
CA LEU A 123 -2.40 -9.47 7.86
C LEU A 123 -1.24 -9.66 8.84
N LYS A 124 -0.07 -9.17 8.47
CA LYS A 124 1.05 -9.10 9.41
C LYS A 124 0.80 -7.99 10.45
N PRO A 125 1.19 -8.21 11.72
CA PRO A 125 0.99 -7.22 12.79
C PRO A 125 1.55 -5.84 12.48
N ASP A 126 2.70 -5.75 11.83
CA ASP A 126 3.33 -4.50 11.46
C ASP A 126 2.63 -3.79 10.27
N ASP A 127 1.94 -4.54 9.40
CA ASP A 127 1.11 -3.95 8.35
C ASP A 127 -0.16 -3.33 8.94
N ILE A 128 -0.81 -4.00 9.91
CA ILE A 128 -1.95 -3.44 10.66
C ILE A 128 -1.56 -2.14 11.35
N ALA A 129 -0.42 -2.15 12.07
CA ALA A 129 0.08 -0.96 12.75
C ALA A 129 0.34 0.19 11.76
N ALA A 130 0.95 -0.11 10.61
CA ALA A 130 1.22 0.88 9.58
C ALA A 130 -0.07 1.46 8.96
N LEU A 131 -1.09 0.64 8.73
CA LEU A 131 -2.39 1.08 8.25
C LEU A 131 -3.08 1.97 9.30
N ALA A 132 -3.11 1.55 10.58
CA ALA A 132 -3.72 2.31 11.65
C ALA A 132 -3.12 3.72 11.78
N LEU A 133 -1.77 3.82 11.74
CA LEU A 133 -1.08 5.10 11.78
C LEU A 133 -1.37 5.97 10.54
N ARG A 134 -1.39 5.36 9.36
CA ARG A 134 -1.65 6.08 8.11
C ARG A 134 -3.05 6.66 8.03
N TYR A 135 -4.04 5.88 8.45
CA TYR A 135 -5.46 6.29 8.40
C TYR A 135 -5.93 6.99 9.67
N HIS A 136 -4.99 7.39 10.52
CA HIS A 136 -5.26 8.15 11.74
C HIS A 136 -6.37 7.50 12.58
N VAL A 137 -6.25 6.18 12.81
CA VAL A 137 -7.15 5.49 13.73
C VAL A 137 -6.95 6.08 15.13
N GLU A 138 -8.06 6.39 15.78
CA GLU A 138 -8.04 6.96 17.13
C GLU A 138 -7.49 5.97 18.15
N VAL A 139 -6.41 6.37 18.78
CA VAL A 139 -5.69 5.59 19.77
C VAL A 139 -5.09 6.50 20.83
N THR A 140 -4.87 5.97 22.02
CA THR A 140 -4.16 6.71 23.09
C THR A 140 -2.68 6.92 22.71
N ASN A 141 -2.00 7.82 23.43
CA ASN A 141 -0.57 8.05 23.20
C ASN A 141 0.27 6.79 23.41
N ASP A 142 -0.07 5.94 24.38
CA ASP A 142 0.66 4.70 24.63
C ASP A 142 0.36 3.65 23.54
N GLU A 143 -0.89 3.54 23.08
CA GLU A 143 -1.24 2.69 21.94
C GLU A 143 -0.50 3.15 20.67
N ARG A 144 -0.37 4.47 20.46
CA ARG A 144 0.40 5.03 19.34
C ARG A 144 1.88 4.63 19.40
N LYS A 145 2.52 4.74 20.56
CA LYS A 145 3.91 4.29 20.76
C LYS A 145 4.08 2.80 20.43
N ILE A 146 3.10 1.96 20.82
CA ILE A 146 3.10 0.52 20.50
C ILE A 146 3.05 0.32 18.97
N LEU A 147 2.16 1.02 18.27
CA LEU A 147 2.02 0.90 16.81
C LEU A 147 3.29 1.38 16.09
N GLU A 148 3.86 2.51 16.50
CA GLU A 148 5.10 3.06 15.93
C GLU A 148 6.27 2.08 16.10
N GLU A 149 6.48 1.58 17.33
CA GLU A 149 7.53 0.62 17.63
C GLU A 149 7.33 -0.70 16.86
N LEU A 150 6.09 -1.16 16.73
CA LEU A 150 5.78 -2.37 15.97
C LEU A 150 6.09 -2.21 14.46
N THR A 151 5.86 -1.04 13.88
CA THR A 151 6.27 -0.78 12.48
C THR A 151 7.78 -0.79 12.30
N ARG A 152 8.55 -0.48 13.34
CA ARG A 152 10.01 -0.48 13.35
C ARG A 152 10.58 -1.88 13.52
N THR A 153 10.11 -2.60 14.54
CA THR A 153 10.62 -3.93 14.94
C THR A 153 10.07 -5.06 14.07
N LYS A 154 8.87 -4.92 13.52
CA LYS A 154 8.08 -5.92 12.79
C LYS A 154 7.83 -7.21 13.60
N SER A 155 7.91 -7.13 14.93
CA SER A 155 7.81 -8.27 15.82
C SER A 155 7.14 -7.90 17.13
N ILE A 156 6.01 -8.55 17.43
CA ILE A 156 5.31 -8.39 18.73
C ILE A 156 6.25 -8.66 19.91
N ARG A 157 7.12 -9.69 19.79
CA ARG A 157 8.07 -10.05 20.85
C ARG A 157 9.09 -8.94 21.08
N LYS A 158 9.73 -8.43 20.01
CA LYS A 158 10.70 -7.33 20.12
C LYS A 158 10.05 -6.04 20.61
N THR A 159 8.85 -5.72 20.15
CA THR A 159 8.08 -4.57 20.61
C THR A 159 7.78 -4.65 22.10
N ALA A 160 7.34 -5.83 22.60
CA ALA A 160 7.08 -6.03 24.02
C ALA A 160 8.34 -5.86 24.87
N PHE A 161 9.46 -6.42 24.42
CA PHE A 161 10.73 -6.26 25.09
C PHE A 161 11.18 -4.79 25.12
N ASN A 162 11.15 -4.10 23.99
CA ASN A 162 11.64 -2.71 23.89
C ASN A 162 10.80 -1.71 24.70
N LEU A 163 9.47 -1.90 24.75
CA LEU A 163 8.59 -0.94 25.45
C LEU A 163 8.36 -1.28 26.91
N PHE A 164 8.37 -2.55 27.27
CA PHE A 164 7.96 -2.99 28.59
C PHE A 164 9.06 -3.75 29.36
N ASN A 165 10.15 -4.11 28.71
CA ASN A 165 11.17 -5.03 29.21
C ASN A 165 10.57 -6.35 29.74
N ASP A 166 9.40 -6.75 29.20
CA ASP A 166 8.63 -7.90 29.67
C ASP A 166 7.91 -8.58 28.51
N LEU A 167 8.29 -9.81 28.22
CA LEU A 167 7.69 -10.59 27.13
C LEU A 167 6.26 -11.04 27.44
N ASN A 168 5.86 -11.08 28.70
CA ASN A 168 4.48 -11.43 29.06
C ASN A 168 3.49 -10.35 28.65
N LYS A 169 3.92 -9.12 28.49
CA LYS A 169 3.07 -7.99 28.03
C LYS A 169 2.72 -8.01 26.54
N ARG A 170 3.06 -9.05 25.79
CA ARG A 170 2.64 -9.22 24.37
C ARG A 170 1.12 -9.15 24.18
N TRP A 171 0.33 -9.48 25.20
CA TRP A 171 -1.13 -9.40 25.15
C TRP A 171 -1.62 -7.97 24.96
N ILE A 172 -0.93 -6.97 25.54
CA ILE A 172 -1.27 -5.54 25.35
C ILE A 172 -1.19 -5.17 23.87
N ILE A 173 -0.08 -5.54 23.22
CA ILE A 173 0.14 -5.28 21.78
C ILE A 173 -0.95 -5.95 20.95
N ARG A 174 -1.28 -7.23 21.26
CA ARG A 174 -2.34 -7.96 20.56
C ARG A 174 -3.71 -7.32 20.75
N LYS A 175 -4.00 -6.78 21.95
CA LYS A 175 -5.25 -6.06 22.24
C LYS A 175 -5.36 -4.80 21.39
N VAL A 176 -4.27 -4.01 21.32
CA VAL A 176 -4.21 -2.81 20.46
C VAL A 176 -4.40 -3.18 18.99
N LEU A 177 -3.71 -4.20 18.49
CA LEU A 177 -3.85 -4.67 17.11
C LEU A 177 -5.28 -5.07 16.77
N LYS A 178 -5.95 -5.83 17.65
CA LYS A 178 -7.37 -6.24 17.45
C LYS A 178 -8.30 -5.03 17.44
N LYS A 179 -8.05 -4.03 18.29
CA LYS A 179 -8.84 -2.78 18.33
C LYS A 179 -8.72 -2.04 17.00
N VAL A 180 -7.49 -1.73 16.57
CA VAL A 180 -7.27 -0.95 15.35
C VAL A 180 -7.66 -1.70 14.08
N LEU A 181 -7.52 -3.04 14.05
CA LEU A 181 -7.96 -3.86 12.94
C LEU A 181 -9.49 -3.76 12.74
N ARG A 182 -10.27 -3.89 13.82
CA ARG A 182 -11.72 -3.71 13.77
C ARG A 182 -12.12 -2.34 13.25
N GLU A 183 -11.41 -1.30 13.67
CA GLU A 183 -11.68 0.06 13.21
C GLU A 183 -11.34 0.26 11.73
N LEU A 184 -10.24 -0.32 11.24
CA LEU A 184 -9.88 -0.30 9.81
C LEU A 184 -10.95 -0.98 8.94
N VAL A 185 -11.50 -2.10 9.41
CA VAL A 185 -12.61 -2.80 8.75
C VAL A 185 -13.89 -1.94 8.79
N ARG A 186 -14.25 -1.39 9.97
CA ARG A 186 -15.43 -0.55 10.14
C ARG A 186 -15.43 0.65 9.20
N ARG A 187 -14.26 1.27 9.00
CA ARG A 187 -14.05 2.41 8.08
C ARG A 187 -13.95 1.98 6.61
N GLY A 188 -14.02 0.70 6.29
CA GLY A 188 -13.86 0.19 4.93
C GLY A 188 -12.48 0.46 4.32
N ILE A 189 -11.45 0.62 5.16
CA ILE A 189 -10.05 0.79 4.72
C ILE A 189 -9.48 -0.51 4.18
N ILE A 190 -9.88 -1.62 4.80
CA ILE A 190 -9.65 -3.00 4.37
C ILE A 190 -10.99 -3.73 4.35
N ASP A 191 -11.11 -4.75 3.52
CA ASP A 191 -12.35 -5.51 3.37
C ASP A 191 -12.11 -7.01 3.56
N TYR A 192 -13.17 -7.77 3.90
CA TYR A 192 -13.12 -9.21 4.11
C TYR A 192 -14.26 -9.93 3.38
N LEU A 193 -14.10 -11.23 3.17
CA LEU A 193 -15.00 -12.03 2.33
C LEU A 193 -16.45 -12.10 2.82
N GLY A 194 -16.69 -11.92 4.13
CA GLY A 194 -18.03 -12.01 4.73
C GLY A 194 -18.90 -10.76 4.56
N LYS A 195 -18.36 -9.61 4.20
CA LYS A 195 -19.11 -8.34 4.18
C LYS A 195 -20.06 -8.22 2.98
N ARG A 196 -19.72 -8.83 1.84
CA ARG A 196 -20.54 -8.77 0.62
C ARG A 196 -21.81 -9.61 0.66
N SER A 197 -21.83 -10.68 1.46
CA SER A 197 -23.02 -11.55 1.60
C SER A 197 -24.17 -10.86 2.34
N ASN A 198 -23.88 -9.86 3.17
CA ASN A 198 -24.91 -9.16 3.96
C ASN A 198 -25.50 -7.94 3.24
N GLU A 199 -24.77 -7.33 2.29
CA GLU A 199 -25.27 -6.19 1.51
C GLU A 199 -26.16 -6.63 0.32
N GLU A 200 -25.96 -7.84 -0.20
CA GLU A 200 -26.83 -8.41 -1.26
C GLU A 200 -28.14 -8.99 -0.73
N GLN A 201 -28.22 -9.32 0.57
CA GLN A 201 -29.47 -9.83 1.20
C GLN A 201 -30.42 -8.73 1.69
N ILE A 202 -30.03 -7.47 1.72
CA ILE A 202 -30.82 -6.33 2.17
C ILE A 202 -31.54 -5.63 0.98
N ASN A 203 -31.16 -5.96 -0.27
CA ASN A 203 -31.70 -5.34 -1.49
C ASN A 203 -32.62 -6.28 -2.31
N HIS A 204 -33.25 -7.26 -1.67
CA HIS A 204 -34.31 -8.08 -2.26
C HIS A 204 -35.60 -7.96 -1.48
#